data_093b9aba5bac776b09a5b01328a23cd9
#
_entry.id   093b9aba5bac776b09a5b01328a23cd9
#
_cell.length_a   1.000
_cell.length_b   1.000
_cell.length_c   1.000
_cell.angle_alpha   90.00
_cell.angle_beta   90.00
_cell.angle_gamma   90.00
#
_symmetry.space_group_name_H-M   'P 1'
#
loop_
_entity.id
_entity.type
_entity.pdbx_description
1 polymer ?
#
loop_
_entity_poly.entity_id
_entity_poly.type
_entity_poly.pdbx_seq_one_letter_code
_entity_poly.pdbx_strand_id
1 'polypeptide(L)'
;MKKRTFIAFLVVLILPVVSYFIVNSYSKDAIAMPRHYFYDTVVTKLQKGKLVDDTIWHKIKPFKLLNQFGDSVGIDDWGGKIIVANFFFTSCPSICPTLTSNMKKLQTAFIKTDTIVRFISFTVDPSRDTVQKIKAYGDKYGINHDTWWMLTGPKKEIYDIAFNEFKVYANSVEKVDSSFIHTDKFILIDRDKVVRGFYDGLDSNHLGQLIKDIVLLNMERDKKRKRNLFRK
;
A
#
# COMPACT_ATOMS: atom_id res chain seq x y z
N MET A 1 46.97 -19.58 37.54
CA MET A 1 45.68 -18.86 37.52
C MET A 1 44.59 -19.74 38.14
N LYS A 2 43.84 -19.24 39.14
CA LYS A 2 42.75 -20.02 39.78
C LYS A 2 41.65 -20.28 38.75
N LYS A 3 41.10 -21.49 38.69
CA LYS A 3 40.01 -21.88 37.75
C LYS A 3 38.92 -20.79 37.62
N ARG A 4 38.57 -20.16 38.71
CA ARG A 4 37.56 -19.07 38.74
C ARG A 4 37.92 -17.83 37.94
N THR A 5 39.20 -17.43 37.98
CA THR A 5 39.71 -16.28 37.19
C THR A 5 39.72 -16.55 35.70
N PHE A 6 40.06 -17.79 35.29
CA PHE A 6 40.02 -18.23 33.91
C PHE A 6 38.57 -18.23 33.36
N ILE A 7 37.62 -18.76 34.14
CA ILE A 7 36.19 -18.77 33.77
C ILE A 7 35.65 -17.34 33.63
N ALA A 8 35.98 -16.45 34.57
CA ALA A 8 35.56 -15.04 34.50
C ALA A 8 36.07 -14.34 33.23
N PHE A 9 37.36 -14.56 32.89
CA PHE A 9 37.95 -14.04 31.66
C PHE A 9 37.26 -14.57 30.41
N LEU A 10 36.94 -15.85 30.38
CA LEU A 10 36.30 -16.51 29.26
C LEU A 10 34.86 -15.99 29.07
N VAL A 11 34.09 -15.76 30.15
CA VAL A 11 32.75 -15.16 30.11
C VAL A 11 32.80 -13.73 29.58
N VAL A 12 33.72 -12.89 30.02
CA VAL A 12 33.91 -11.50 29.55
C VAL A 12 34.21 -11.47 28.06
N LEU A 13 34.91 -12.45 27.53
CA LEU A 13 35.32 -12.52 26.13
C LEU A 13 34.21 -13.10 25.24
N ILE A 14 33.50 -14.11 25.71
CA ILE A 14 32.43 -14.79 24.94
C ILE A 14 31.12 -13.99 24.93
N LEU A 15 30.76 -13.32 26.04
CA LEU A 15 29.48 -12.65 26.16
C LEU A 15 29.29 -11.53 25.11
N PRO A 16 30.26 -10.65 24.80
CA PRO A 16 30.14 -9.69 23.72
C PRO A 16 30.01 -10.33 22.34
N VAL A 17 30.72 -11.43 22.10
CA VAL A 17 30.68 -12.16 20.81
C VAL A 17 29.31 -12.80 20.62
N VAL A 18 28.79 -13.47 21.66
CA VAL A 18 27.46 -14.09 21.61
C VAL A 18 26.37 -13.01 21.47
N SER A 19 26.46 -11.90 22.22
CA SER A 19 25.50 -10.80 22.10
C SER A 19 25.55 -10.16 20.71
N TYR A 20 26.75 -10.00 20.12
CA TYR A 20 26.89 -9.53 18.75
C TYR A 20 26.19 -10.44 17.73
N PHE A 21 26.38 -11.77 17.84
CA PHE A 21 25.71 -12.72 16.93
C PHE A 21 24.20 -12.73 17.15
N ILE A 22 23.73 -12.63 18.39
CA ILE A 22 22.29 -12.53 18.69
C ILE A 22 21.74 -11.25 18.07
N VAL A 23 22.32 -10.08 18.35
CA VAL A 23 21.87 -8.79 17.80
C VAL A 23 21.96 -8.80 16.28
N ASN A 24 23.02 -9.32 15.68
CA ASN A 24 23.18 -9.40 14.24
C ASN A 24 22.16 -10.37 13.59
N SER A 25 21.82 -11.47 14.26
CA SER A 25 20.78 -12.39 13.79
C SER A 25 19.39 -11.74 13.84
N TYR A 26 19.04 -11.09 14.94
CA TYR A 26 17.76 -10.38 15.08
C TYR A 26 17.69 -9.08 14.25
N SER A 27 18.83 -8.42 13.98
CA SER A 27 18.86 -7.22 13.13
C SER A 27 18.68 -7.53 11.64
N LYS A 28 18.87 -8.78 11.21
CA LYS A 28 18.56 -9.20 9.83
C LYS A 28 17.05 -9.20 9.54
N ASP A 29 16.24 -9.32 10.59
CA ASP A 29 14.80 -9.10 10.54
C ASP A 29 14.44 -7.62 10.78
N ALA A 30 15.41 -6.71 10.54
CA ALA A 30 15.17 -5.29 10.67
C ALA A 30 13.96 -4.89 9.83
N ILE A 31 12.99 -4.26 10.49
CA ILE A 31 11.74 -3.79 9.90
C ILE A 31 12.07 -2.90 8.70
N ALA A 32 12.04 -3.48 7.50
CA ALA A 32 12.22 -2.74 6.26
C ALA A 32 10.92 -2.00 5.94
N MET A 33 10.99 -0.68 5.82
CA MET A 33 9.84 0.11 5.38
C MET A 33 9.47 -0.25 3.94
N PRO A 34 8.18 -0.27 3.58
CA PRO A 34 7.75 -0.50 2.20
C PRO A 34 8.46 0.47 1.24
N ARG A 35 8.93 -0.06 0.13
CA ARG A 35 9.70 0.72 -0.87
C ARG A 35 8.79 1.74 -1.56
N HIS A 36 9.40 2.78 -2.14
CA HIS A 36 8.75 3.58 -3.18
C HIS A 36 8.99 2.87 -4.52
N TYR A 37 7.95 2.79 -5.37
CA TYR A 37 8.05 2.00 -6.60
C TYR A 37 8.42 2.83 -7.83
N PHE A 38 7.87 4.04 -7.93
CA PHE A 38 8.02 4.85 -9.13
C PHE A 38 8.53 6.25 -8.79
N TYR A 39 9.41 6.77 -9.62
CA TYR A 39 9.91 8.15 -9.50
C TYR A 39 9.69 8.89 -10.83
N ASP A 40 9.49 10.19 -10.74
CA ASP A 40 9.35 11.07 -11.91
C ASP A 40 10.71 11.59 -12.36
N THR A 41 11.58 11.97 -11.42
CA THR A 41 12.92 12.50 -11.71
C THR A 41 13.85 12.42 -10.52
N VAL A 42 15.14 12.58 -10.77
CA VAL A 42 16.18 12.74 -9.73
C VAL A 42 16.77 14.15 -9.89
N VAL A 43 16.76 14.92 -8.81
CA VAL A 43 17.28 16.30 -8.77
C VAL A 43 18.47 16.36 -7.84
N THR A 44 19.63 16.78 -8.37
CA THR A 44 20.81 16.99 -7.56
C THR A 44 20.75 18.34 -6.84
N LYS A 45 20.79 18.32 -5.51
CA LYS A 45 20.74 19.50 -4.64
C LYS A 45 22.04 19.66 -3.87
N LEU A 46 22.47 20.91 -3.69
CA LEU A 46 23.61 21.21 -2.83
C LEU A 46 23.13 21.26 -1.36
N GLN A 47 23.52 20.28 -0.55
CA GLN A 47 23.26 20.26 0.90
C GLN A 47 24.58 20.29 1.67
N LYS A 48 24.76 21.30 2.52
CA LYS A 48 25.97 21.47 3.36
C LYS A 48 27.28 21.34 2.56
N GLY A 49 27.34 21.91 1.34
CA GLY A 49 28.52 21.89 0.48
C GLY A 49 28.78 20.56 -0.26
N LYS A 50 27.85 19.60 -0.19
CA LYS A 50 27.90 18.33 -0.94
C LYS A 50 26.71 18.24 -1.91
N LEU A 51 26.99 17.74 -3.11
CA LEU A 51 25.94 17.37 -4.06
C LEU A 51 25.26 16.10 -3.55
N VAL A 52 23.94 16.17 -3.36
CA VAL A 52 23.11 15.05 -2.91
C VAL A 52 21.97 14.88 -3.90
N ASP A 53 21.81 13.67 -4.40
CA ASP A 53 20.69 13.34 -5.28
C ASP A 53 19.42 13.15 -4.43
N ASP A 54 18.37 13.88 -4.81
CA ASP A 54 17.05 13.81 -4.21
C ASP A 54 16.06 13.23 -5.23
N THR A 55 15.44 12.12 -4.89
CA THR A 55 14.50 11.42 -5.76
C THR A 55 13.10 11.98 -5.57
N ILE A 56 12.50 12.47 -6.65
CA ILE A 56 11.10 12.92 -6.67
C ILE A 56 10.24 11.72 -7.03
N TRP A 57 9.53 11.20 -6.03
CA TRP A 57 8.66 10.05 -6.18
C TRP A 57 7.38 10.42 -6.90
N HIS A 58 6.92 9.53 -7.79
CA HIS A 58 5.67 9.70 -8.52
C HIS A 58 4.50 9.74 -7.54
N LYS A 59 3.70 10.80 -7.62
CA LYS A 59 2.47 10.98 -6.84
C LYS A 59 1.27 10.83 -7.75
N ILE A 60 0.33 10.00 -7.34
CA ILE A 60 -0.94 9.82 -8.05
C ILE A 60 -1.62 11.18 -8.20
N LYS A 61 -1.91 11.57 -9.43
CA LYS A 61 -2.58 12.83 -9.75
C LYS A 61 -4.04 12.81 -9.30
N PRO A 62 -4.60 13.97 -8.96
CA PRO A 62 -6.02 14.09 -8.65
C PRO A 62 -6.89 13.59 -9.82
N PHE A 63 -7.95 12.87 -9.47
CA PHE A 63 -8.99 12.45 -10.40
C PHE A 63 -10.36 12.62 -9.73
N LYS A 64 -11.44 12.58 -10.52
CA LYS A 64 -12.81 12.58 -10.01
C LYS A 64 -13.65 11.53 -10.74
N LEU A 65 -14.15 10.55 -10.00
CA LEU A 65 -15.00 9.47 -10.50
C LEU A 65 -16.26 9.39 -9.64
N LEU A 66 -17.28 8.68 -10.09
CA LEU A 66 -18.49 8.46 -9.32
C LEU A 66 -18.31 7.27 -8.38
N ASN A 67 -18.66 7.46 -7.11
CA ASN A 67 -18.73 6.37 -6.15
C ASN A 67 -20.07 5.60 -6.29
N GLN A 68 -20.24 4.57 -5.47
CA GLN A 68 -21.46 3.74 -5.43
C GLN A 68 -22.74 4.48 -4.98
N PHE A 69 -22.63 5.72 -4.57
CA PHE A 69 -23.78 6.59 -4.23
C PHE A 69 -24.06 7.64 -5.30
N GLY A 70 -23.19 7.72 -6.33
CA GLY A 70 -23.26 8.73 -7.38
C GLY A 70 -22.56 10.04 -7.04
N ASP A 71 -21.84 10.10 -5.91
CA ASP A 71 -21.05 11.27 -5.56
C ASP A 71 -19.76 11.31 -6.37
N SER A 72 -19.35 12.50 -6.79
CA SER A 72 -18.07 12.74 -7.46
C SER A 72 -16.95 12.80 -6.42
N VAL A 73 -16.12 11.77 -6.37
CA VAL A 73 -15.05 11.60 -5.38
C VAL A 73 -13.71 11.33 -6.05
N GLY A 74 -12.62 11.55 -5.32
CA GLY A 74 -11.28 11.28 -5.80
C GLY A 74 -10.29 11.02 -4.67
N ILE A 75 -9.02 10.76 -5.03
CA ILE A 75 -7.99 10.41 -4.06
C ILE A 75 -7.71 11.54 -3.04
N ASP A 76 -7.98 12.79 -3.40
CA ASP A 76 -7.79 13.95 -2.53
C ASP A 76 -8.80 14.02 -1.38
N ASP A 77 -10.00 13.49 -1.59
CA ASP A 77 -11.06 13.52 -0.57
C ASP A 77 -10.69 12.65 0.65
N TRP A 78 -9.73 11.73 0.47
CA TRP A 78 -9.13 10.95 1.55
C TRP A 78 -7.68 11.35 1.87
N GLY A 79 -7.37 12.64 1.75
CA GLY A 79 -6.04 13.15 2.05
C GLY A 79 -5.51 12.71 3.41
N GLY A 80 -4.24 12.30 3.44
CA GLY A 80 -3.55 11.85 4.66
C GLY A 80 -3.96 10.48 5.17
N LYS A 81 -4.68 9.67 4.37
CA LYS A 81 -4.97 8.26 4.65
C LYS A 81 -4.04 7.34 3.87
N ILE A 82 -3.88 6.13 4.37
CA ILE A 82 -3.28 5.02 3.63
C ILE A 82 -4.40 4.39 2.81
N ILE A 83 -4.15 4.13 1.53
CA ILE A 83 -5.17 3.61 0.63
C ILE A 83 -4.74 2.25 0.10
N VAL A 84 -5.67 1.29 0.10
CA VAL A 84 -5.54 0.02 -0.62
C VAL A 84 -6.49 0.06 -1.80
N ALA A 85 -5.93 -0.06 -3.01
CA ALA A 85 -6.70 0.00 -4.25
C ALA A 85 -6.67 -1.34 -4.99
N ASN A 86 -7.72 -1.64 -5.76
CA ASN A 86 -7.75 -2.72 -6.72
C ASN A 86 -8.65 -2.40 -7.92
N PHE A 87 -8.61 -3.27 -8.93
CA PHE A 87 -9.46 -3.22 -10.10
C PHE A 87 -10.38 -4.43 -10.12
N PHE A 88 -11.64 -4.24 -10.54
CA PHE A 88 -12.66 -5.30 -10.55
C PHE A 88 -13.70 -5.05 -11.66
N PHE A 89 -14.63 -5.97 -11.85
CA PHE A 89 -15.88 -5.75 -12.54
C PHE A 89 -16.96 -6.68 -11.97
N THR A 90 -18.21 -6.21 -11.94
CA THR A 90 -19.29 -6.89 -11.21
C THR A 90 -19.67 -8.25 -11.79
N SER A 91 -19.48 -8.44 -13.10
CA SER A 91 -19.81 -9.67 -13.83
C SER A 91 -18.65 -10.67 -13.93
N CYS A 92 -17.54 -10.47 -13.21
CA CYS A 92 -16.41 -11.38 -13.19
C CYS A 92 -16.77 -12.72 -12.54
N PRO A 93 -16.66 -13.86 -13.26
CA PRO A 93 -17.03 -15.16 -12.70
C PRO A 93 -15.90 -15.84 -11.92
N SER A 94 -14.68 -15.33 -11.98
CA SER A 94 -13.48 -16.04 -11.50
C SER A 94 -12.86 -15.41 -10.26
N ILE A 95 -11.94 -14.47 -10.41
CA ILE A 95 -11.09 -13.97 -9.30
C ILE A 95 -11.72 -12.83 -8.50
N CYS A 96 -12.54 -11.98 -9.10
CA CYS A 96 -13.08 -10.78 -8.42
C CYS A 96 -13.90 -11.12 -7.15
N PRO A 97 -14.71 -12.19 -7.09
CA PRO A 97 -15.36 -12.60 -5.86
C PRO A 97 -14.37 -12.84 -4.71
N THR A 98 -13.29 -13.56 -4.98
CA THR A 98 -12.26 -13.87 -3.99
C THR A 98 -11.47 -12.62 -3.59
N LEU A 99 -11.09 -11.76 -4.56
CA LEU A 99 -10.43 -10.48 -4.30
C LEU A 99 -11.28 -9.58 -3.40
N THR A 100 -12.57 -9.44 -3.73
CA THR A 100 -13.49 -8.62 -2.92
C THR A 100 -13.65 -9.18 -1.51
N SER A 101 -13.77 -10.50 -1.38
CA SER A 101 -13.83 -11.15 -0.05
C SER A 101 -12.55 -10.95 0.75
N ASN A 102 -11.38 -11.03 0.13
CA ASN A 102 -10.10 -10.80 0.78
C ASN A 102 -9.91 -9.33 1.17
N MET A 103 -10.30 -8.38 0.30
CA MET A 103 -10.29 -6.96 0.65
C MET A 103 -11.27 -6.63 1.78
N LYS A 104 -12.42 -7.33 1.83
CA LYS A 104 -13.34 -7.23 2.98
C LYS A 104 -12.72 -7.73 4.28
N LYS A 105 -11.91 -8.79 4.25
CA LYS A 105 -11.15 -9.24 5.43
C LYS A 105 -10.16 -8.17 5.90
N LEU A 106 -9.45 -7.51 4.95
CA LEU A 106 -8.58 -6.40 5.25
C LEU A 106 -9.35 -5.23 5.87
N GLN A 107 -10.48 -4.84 5.29
CA GLN A 107 -11.34 -3.79 5.85
C GLN A 107 -11.75 -4.12 7.29
N THR A 108 -12.15 -5.36 7.55
CA THR A 108 -12.56 -5.81 8.89
C THR A 108 -11.38 -5.79 9.88
N ALA A 109 -10.17 -6.16 9.43
CA ALA A 109 -8.96 -6.11 10.25
C ALA A 109 -8.63 -4.69 10.73
N PHE A 110 -8.97 -3.68 9.93
CA PHE A 110 -8.71 -2.26 10.23
C PHE A 110 -9.94 -1.50 10.74
N ILE A 111 -11.05 -2.16 11.08
CA ILE A 111 -12.30 -1.51 11.50
C ILE A 111 -12.12 -0.63 12.75
N LYS A 112 -11.23 -1.00 13.67
CA LYS A 112 -10.91 -0.21 14.87
C LYS A 112 -9.97 0.98 14.58
N THR A 113 -9.39 1.02 13.39
CA THR A 113 -8.46 2.03 12.90
C THR A 113 -8.96 2.64 11.60
N ASP A 114 -10.29 2.75 11.46
CA ASP A 114 -11.00 3.26 10.27
C ASP A 114 -10.59 4.69 9.87
N THR A 115 -10.01 5.44 10.80
CA THR A 115 -9.45 6.77 10.53
C THR A 115 -8.14 6.75 9.75
N ILE A 116 -7.49 5.59 9.60
CA ILE A 116 -6.13 5.46 9.03
C ILE A 116 -6.14 4.93 7.62
N VAL A 117 -6.93 3.87 7.36
CA VAL A 117 -6.93 3.13 6.09
C VAL A 117 -8.24 3.35 5.34
N ARG A 118 -8.15 3.44 4.04
CA ARG A 118 -9.27 3.53 3.10
C ARG A 118 -9.09 2.52 1.97
N PHE A 119 -10.20 2.13 1.36
CA PHE A 119 -10.23 1.14 0.29
C PHE A 119 -10.88 1.74 -0.96
N ILE A 120 -10.29 1.51 -2.13
CA ILE A 120 -10.81 1.96 -3.41
C ILE A 120 -10.82 0.79 -4.37
N SER A 121 -11.97 0.52 -5.01
CA SER A 121 -12.08 -0.43 -6.10
C SER A 121 -12.54 0.29 -7.36
N PHE A 122 -11.77 0.19 -8.45
CA PHE A 122 -12.11 0.78 -9.74
C PHE A 122 -12.73 -0.28 -10.64
N THR A 123 -13.93 -0.03 -11.19
CA THR A 123 -14.43 -0.94 -12.21
C THR A 123 -13.65 -0.77 -13.51
N VAL A 124 -13.34 -1.87 -14.17
CA VAL A 124 -12.72 -1.87 -15.51
C VAL A 124 -13.75 -2.06 -16.63
N ASP A 125 -15.04 -2.25 -16.27
CA ASP A 125 -16.16 -2.37 -17.22
C ASP A 125 -17.28 -1.36 -16.90
N PRO A 126 -16.99 -0.05 -16.92
CA PRO A 126 -17.96 0.98 -16.53
C PRO A 126 -19.17 1.06 -17.44
N SER A 127 -19.12 0.48 -18.65
CA SER A 127 -20.27 0.40 -19.53
C SER A 127 -21.37 -0.50 -18.99
N ARG A 128 -21.00 -1.54 -18.23
CA ARG A 128 -21.95 -2.45 -17.58
C ARG A 128 -22.11 -2.14 -16.09
N ASP A 129 -21.08 -1.62 -15.44
CA ASP A 129 -21.03 -1.39 -14.00
C ASP A 129 -21.51 0.02 -13.66
N THR A 130 -22.83 0.22 -13.73
CA THR A 130 -23.46 1.47 -13.29
C THR A 130 -23.33 1.67 -11.79
N VAL A 131 -23.57 2.90 -11.31
CA VAL A 131 -23.60 3.25 -9.87
C VAL A 131 -24.45 2.25 -9.07
N GLN A 132 -25.64 1.93 -9.56
CA GLN A 132 -26.55 1.00 -8.89
C GLN A 132 -25.97 -0.42 -8.83
N LYS A 133 -25.32 -0.89 -9.91
CA LYS A 133 -24.72 -2.23 -9.93
C LYS A 133 -23.52 -2.37 -9.01
N ILE A 134 -22.62 -1.37 -8.99
CA ILE A 134 -21.48 -1.40 -8.09
C ILE A 134 -21.92 -1.28 -6.63
N LYS A 135 -22.99 -0.53 -6.34
CA LYS A 135 -23.60 -0.49 -5.00
C LYS A 135 -24.15 -1.85 -4.60
N ALA A 136 -24.99 -2.47 -5.44
CA ALA A 136 -25.55 -3.80 -5.17
C ALA A 136 -24.44 -4.86 -4.99
N TYR A 137 -23.36 -4.75 -5.75
CA TYR A 137 -22.19 -5.61 -5.60
C TYR A 137 -21.55 -5.42 -4.23
N GLY A 138 -21.29 -4.17 -3.81
CA GLY A 138 -20.74 -3.87 -2.48
C GLY A 138 -21.64 -4.37 -1.35
N ASP A 139 -22.96 -4.15 -1.46
CA ASP A 139 -23.96 -4.63 -0.49
C ASP A 139 -23.93 -6.17 -0.37
N LYS A 140 -23.83 -6.89 -1.50
CA LYS A 140 -23.71 -8.36 -1.53
C LYS A 140 -22.52 -8.88 -0.72
N TYR A 141 -21.39 -8.16 -0.73
CA TYR A 141 -20.19 -8.53 0.03
C TYR A 141 -20.17 -7.91 1.43
N GLY A 142 -21.17 -7.13 1.81
CA GLY A 142 -21.29 -6.48 3.12
C GLY A 142 -20.13 -5.53 3.42
N ILE A 143 -19.66 -4.78 2.41
CA ILE A 143 -18.60 -3.81 2.61
C ILE A 143 -19.08 -2.66 3.50
N ASN A 144 -18.18 -2.04 4.27
CA ASN A 144 -18.46 -0.77 4.92
C ASN A 144 -18.19 0.37 3.95
N HIS A 145 -19.23 1.00 3.46
CA HIS A 145 -19.16 2.06 2.45
C HIS A 145 -18.50 3.36 2.95
N ASP A 146 -18.44 3.61 4.26
CA ASP A 146 -17.78 4.79 4.85
C ASP A 146 -16.26 4.75 4.67
N THR A 147 -15.71 3.56 4.51
CA THR A 147 -14.27 3.32 4.40
C THR A 147 -13.84 2.70 3.08
N TRP A 148 -14.80 2.33 2.22
CA TRP A 148 -14.52 1.69 0.95
C TRP A 148 -15.41 2.25 -0.17
N TRP A 149 -14.76 2.91 -1.13
CA TRP A 149 -15.41 3.39 -2.35
C TRP A 149 -15.21 2.40 -3.50
N MET A 150 -16.30 2.13 -4.18
CA MET A 150 -16.32 1.45 -5.47
C MET A 150 -16.60 2.50 -6.54
N LEU A 151 -15.69 2.66 -7.49
CA LEU A 151 -15.67 3.79 -8.41
C LEU A 151 -16.01 3.34 -9.84
N THR A 152 -16.84 4.15 -10.52
CA THR A 152 -17.16 4.04 -11.93
C THR A 152 -17.07 5.41 -12.59
N GLY A 153 -16.97 5.44 -13.93
CA GLY A 153 -16.87 6.69 -14.69
C GLY A 153 -16.47 6.45 -16.14
N PRO A 154 -15.94 7.46 -16.85
CA PRO A 154 -15.48 7.29 -18.22
C PRO A 154 -14.38 6.23 -18.30
N LYS A 155 -14.57 5.23 -19.21
CA LYS A 155 -13.60 4.12 -19.37
C LYS A 155 -12.17 4.65 -19.59
N LYS A 156 -12.01 5.66 -20.45
CA LYS A 156 -10.70 6.25 -20.71
C LYS A 156 -10.03 6.76 -19.44
N GLU A 157 -10.75 7.46 -18.57
CA GLU A 157 -10.21 8.04 -17.33
C GLU A 157 -9.77 6.95 -16.36
N ILE A 158 -10.59 5.89 -16.19
CA ILE A 158 -10.25 4.75 -15.34
C ILE A 158 -8.98 4.06 -15.85
N TYR A 159 -8.83 3.88 -17.15
CA TYR A 159 -7.67 3.26 -17.77
C TYR A 159 -6.44 4.17 -17.70
N ASP A 160 -6.59 5.47 -17.88
CA ASP A 160 -5.51 6.45 -17.69
C ASP A 160 -4.99 6.41 -16.24
N ILE A 161 -5.89 6.35 -15.25
CA ILE A 161 -5.53 6.17 -13.84
C ILE A 161 -4.76 4.86 -13.64
N ALA A 162 -5.27 3.75 -14.14
CA ALA A 162 -4.65 2.44 -13.97
C ALA A 162 -3.23 2.37 -14.58
N PHE A 163 -3.06 2.88 -15.79
CA PHE A 163 -1.79 2.77 -16.51
C PHE A 163 -0.80 3.89 -16.17
N ASN A 164 -1.26 5.13 -16.06
CA ASN A 164 -0.37 6.28 -15.92
C ASN A 164 -0.09 6.61 -14.45
N GLU A 165 -1.05 6.42 -13.55
CA GLU A 165 -0.90 6.77 -12.15
C GLU A 165 -0.53 5.55 -11.29
N PHE A 166 -1.23 4.43 -11.43
CA PHE A 166 -0.97 3.21 -10.66
C PHE A 166 0.10 2.30 -11.29
N LYS A 167 0.46 2.52 -12.57
CA LYS A 167 1.47 1.73 -13.31
C LYS A 167 1.18 0.22 -13.26
N VAL A 168 -0.07 -0.18 -13.37
CA VAL A 168 -0.53 -1.57 -13.20
C VAL A 168 0.22 -2.54 -14.13
N TYR A 169 0.55 -2.11 -15.35
CA TYR A 169 1.29 -2.92 -16.33
C TYR A 169 2.74 -3.24 -15.91
N ALA A 170 3.36 -2.42 -15.08
CA ALA A 170 4.76 -2.60 -14.70
C ALA A 170 4.99 -3.85 -13.81
N ASN A 171 3.91 -4.40 -13.24
CA ASN A 171 3.96 -5.56 -12.34
C ASN A 171 3.13 -6.75 -12.84
N SER A 172 2.63 -6.71 -14.09
CA SER A 172 1.96 -7.84 -14.71
C SER A 172 2.97 -8.68 -15.50
N VAL A 173 2.99 -9.99 -15.25
CA VAL A 173 3.83 -10.97 -16.00
C VAL A 173 3.26 -11.23 -17.39
N GLU A 174 1.96 -11.01 -17.57
CA GLU A 174 1.26 -11.19 -18.84
C GLU A 174 1.19 -9.88 -19.62
N LYS A 175 1.28 -10.00 -20.97
CA LYS A 175 1.00 -8.88 -21.88
C LYS A 175 -0.43 -8.40 -21.61
N VAL A 176 -0.56 -7.23 -21.01
CA VAL A 176 -1.86 -6.60 -20.78
C VAL A 176 -2.46 -6.32 -22.15
N ASP A 177 -3.50 -7.05 -22.52
CA ASP A 177 -4.37 -6.65 -23.61
C ASP A 177 -4.98 -5.31 -23.21
N SER A 178 -4.63 -4.26 -23.95
CA SER A 178 -5.10 -2.89 -23.70
C SER A 178 -6.63 -2.74 -23.77
N SER A 179 -7.32 -3.81 -24.18
CA SER A 179 -8.79 -3.86 -24.23
C SER A 179 -9.41 -4.14 -22.86
N PHE A 180 -8.67 -4.77 -21.92
CA PHE A 180 -9.22 -5.12 -20.62
C PHE A 180 -8.12 -5.24 -19.55
N ILE A 181 -8.22 -4.45 -18.47
CA ILE A 181 -7.32 -4.53 -17.32
C ILE A 181 -7.76 -5.72 -16.47
N HIS A 182 -6.91 -6.75 -16.41
CA HIS A 182 -7.11 -7.89 -15.54
C HIS A 182 -5.93 -7.99 -14.57
N THR A 183 -6.13 -7.64 -13.32
CA THR A 183 -5.09 -7.74 -12.29
C THR A 183 -5.66 -8.29 -10.99
N ASP A 184 -4.90 -9.21 -10.40
CA ASP A 184 -5.15 -9.80 -9.10
C ASP A 184 -4.50 -8.99 -7.95
N LYS A 185 -3.90 -7.84 -8.25
CA LYS A 185 -3.08 -7.10 -7.29
C LYS A 185 -3.88 -6.12 -6.45
N PHE A 186 -3.55 -6.08 -5.15
CA PHE A 186 -3.84 -4.96 -4.27
C PHE A 186 -2.66 -3.98 -4.31
N ILE A 187 -2.97 -2.71 -4.42
CA ILE A 187 -2.00 -1.63 -4.56
C ILE A 187 -2.03 -0.82 -3.26
N LEU A 188 -0.89 -0.75 -2.59
CA LEU A 188 -0.73 0.04 -1.37
C LEU A 188 -0.22 1.43 -1.72
N ILE A 189 -0.93 2.44 -1.23
CA ILE A 189 -0.64 3.85 -1.47
C ILE A 189 -0.50 4.53 -0.11
N ASP A 190 0.55 5.32 0.06
CA ASP A 190 0.78 6.07 1.28
C ASP A 190 0.00 7.38 1.33
N ARG A 191 0.17 8.10 2.43
CA ARG A 191 -0.51 9.38 2.70
C ARG A 191 -0.07 10.52 1.79
N ASP A 192 1.11 10.40 1.19
CA ASP A 192 1.66 11.34 0.22
C ASP A 192 1.23 11.00 -1.22
N LYS A 193 0.35 10.01 -1.39
CA LYS A 193 -0.18 9.46 -2.66
C LYS A 193 0.88 8.75 -3.51
N VAL A 194 1.88 8.17 -2.88
CA VAL A 194 2.93 7.40 -3.55
C VAL A 194 2.63 5.92 -3.44
N VAL A 195 2.80 5.18 -4.54
CA VAL A 195 2.66 3.71 -4.55
C VAL A 195 3.81 3.08 -3.77
N ARG A 196 3.46 2.26 -2.78
CA ARG A 196 4.39 1.61 -1.86
C ARG A 196 4.44 0.09 -2.00
N GLY A 197 3.54 -0.52 -2.73
CA GLY A 197 3.55 -1.96 -2.94
C GLY A 197 2.44 -2.49 -3.82
N PHE A 198 2.72 -3.69 -4.37
CA PHE A 198 1.76 -4.52 -5.10
C PHE A 198 1.74 -5.89 -4.45
N TYR A 199 0.56 -6.36 -4.09
CA TYR A 199 0.37 -7.59 -3.34
C TYR A 199 -0.63 -8.48 -4.07
N ASP A 200 -0.32 -9.75 -4.22
CA ASP A 200 -1.26 -10.71 -4.77
C ASP A 200 -2.46 -10.83 -3.82
N GLY A 201 -3.63 -10.42 -4.30
CA GLY A 201 -4.86 -10.40 -3.50
C GLY A 201 -5.46 -11.80 -3.30
N LEU A 202 -4.93 -12.81 -3.98
CA LEU A 202 -5.33 -14.21 -3.85
C LEU A 202 -4.41 -15.00 -2.90
N ASP A 203 -3.19 -14.50 -2.63
CA ASP A 203 -2.21 -15.15 -1.75
C ASP A 203 -2.31 -14.63 -0.32
N SER A 204 -2.54 -15.53 0.63
CA SER A 204 -2.63 -15.21 2.07
C SER A 204 -1.33 -14.64 2.66
N ASN A 205 -0.16 -15.05 2.15
CA ASN A 205 1.13 -14.53 2.60
C ASN A 205 1.30 -13.06 2.18
N HIS A 206 0.93 -12.73 0.93
CA HIS A 206 0.93 -11.36 0.44
C HIS A 206 -0.08 -10.47 1.19
N LEU A 207 -1.25 -11.01 1.56
CA LEU A 207 -2.21 -10.28 2.40
C LEU A 207 -1.63 -10.02 3.80
N GLY A 208 -0.95 -11.01 4.39
CA GLY A 208 -0.24 -10.84 5.66
C GLY A 208 0.86 -9.77 5.58
N GLN A 209 1.61 -9.74 4.46
CA GLN A 209 2.62 -8.71 4.24
C GLN A 209 2.01 -7.33 4.05
N LEU A 210 0.90 -7.21 3.29
CA LEU A 210 0.16 -5.96 3.11
C LEU A 210 -0.30 -5.37 4.47
N ILE A 211 -0.83 -6.21 5.38
CA ILE A 211 -1.22 -5.77 6.72
C ILE A 211 -0.01 -5.20 7.48
N LYS A 212 1.13 -5.90 7.47
CA LYS A 212 2.36 -5.43 8.12
C LYS A 212 2.81 -4.09 7.55
N ASP A 213 2.80 -3.95 6.23
CA ASP A 213 3.24 -2.75 5.54
C ASP A 213 2.32 -1.55 5.79
N ILE A 214 1.01 -1.76 5.91
CA ILE A 214 0.05 -0.73 6.35
C ILE A 214 0.41 -0.23 7.76
N VAL A 215 0.68 -1.14 8.68
CA VAL A 215 1.07 -0.79 10.06
C VAL A 215 2.39 0.00 10.07
N LEU A 216 3.37 -0.42 9.28
CA LEU A 216 4.66 0.26 9.16
C LEU A 216 4.52 1.69 8.60
N LEU A 217 3.71 1.88 7.56
CA LEU A 217 3.42 3.21 7.00
C LEU A 217 2.72 4.11 8.02
N ASN A 218 1.87 3.55 8.88
CA ASN A 218 1.27 4.31 9.97
C ASN A 218 2.33 4.79 10.98
N MET A 219 3.25 3.91 11.36
CA MET A 219 4.35 4.25 12.30
C MET A 219 5.36 5.25 11.70
N GLU A 220 5.57 5.25 10.39
CA GLU A 220 6.44 6.21 9.69
C GLU A 220 6.00 7.65 9.94
N ARG A 221 4.71 7.93 9.90
CA ARG A 221 4.15 9.26 10.19
C ARG A 221 4.45 9.72 11.60
N ASP A 222 4.29 8.84 12.57
CA ASP A 222 4.47 9.21 13.98
C ASP A 222 5.92 9.61 14.26
N LYS A 223 6.89 8.96 13.62
CA LYS A 223 8.31 9.36 13.67
C LYS A 223 8.54 10.72 13.02
N LYS A 224 7.99 10.98 11.83
CA LYS A 224 8.10 12.28 11.13
C LYS A 224 7.47 13.41 11.95
N ARG A 225 6.30 13.17 12.56
CA ARG A 225 5.59 14.13 13.40
C ARG A 225 6.39 14.48 14.66
N LYS A 226 6.89 13.49 15.39
CA LYS A 226 7.74 13.71 16.58
C LYS A 226 8.99 14.52 16.23
N ARG A 227 9.70 14.16 15.14
CA ARG A 227 10.91 14.87 14.72
C ARG A 227 10.65 16.35 14.38
N ASN A 228 9.50 16.69 13.83
CA ASN A 228 9.14 18.08 13.52
C ASN A 228 8.73 18.88 14.76
N LEU A 229 8.21 18.24 15.81
CA LEU A 229 7.89 18.90 17.10
C LEU A 229 9.17 19.29 17.88
N PHE A 230 10.25 18.55 17.71
CA PHE A 230 11.56 18.86 18.35
C PHE A 230 12.46 19.79 17.52
N ARG A 231 12.00 20.24 16.35
CA ARG A 231 12.75 21.17 15.47
C ARG A 231 12.24 22.62 15.49
N LYS A 232 11.24 22.92 16.34
CA LYS A 232 10.77 24.28 16.60
C LYS A 232 11.45 24.78 17.92
#